data_f93fac754c9311047f761ef9191e9060
#
_entry.id   f93fac754c9311047f761ef9191e9060
#
_cell.length_a   1.000
_cell.length_b   1.000
_cell.length_c   1.000
_cell.angle_alpha   90.00
_cell.angle_beta   90.00
_cell.angle_gamma   90.00
#
_symmetry.space_group_name_H-M   'P 1'
#
loop_
_entity.id
_entity.type
_entity.pdbx_description
1 polymer ?
#
loop_
_entity_poly.entity_id
_entity_poly.type
_entity_poly.pdbx_seq_one_letter_code
_entity_poly.pdbx_strand_id
1 'polypeptide(L)'
;FSPLLQKKIRGSGRNSSGRITVRHQGGGHKQFIRLIDFKRNKDGIPAKVETIEYDPNRSSHIALLCYADGERKYIIAPKGISVGDELLSGNEAPFKIGNSLPLKNIPVGSTVHCIELKPGKGAQIARSAGTSIQLLAREGIYAQLRLRSGEVRKVHVDCKATIGTVGNEEHSLRSIGKAGATRWRGIRPTVRGVVMNPVDHPHGGGEGRTSGGRHPVSPWGTPAKGFRTRNNKRTDNMRISRRPSNKR
;
A
#
# COMPACT_ATOMS: atom_id res chain seq x y z
N PHE A 1 17.86 -9.81 -8.40
CA PHE A 1 17.82 -11.16 -8.99
C PHE A 1 17.01 -11.11 -10.29
N SER A 2 17.68 -11.29 -11.47
CA SER A 2 17.12 -11.06 -12.81
C SER A 2 15.86 -11.88 -13.14
N PRO A 3 15.74 -13.17 -12.76
CA PRO A 3 14.57 -13.98 -13.09
C PRO A 3 13.25 -13.45 -12.50
N LEU A 4 13.30 -12.66 -11.42
CA LEU A 4 12.14 -12.07 -10.79
C LEU A 4 11.86 -10.63 -11.24
N LEU A 5 12.54 -10.14 -12.29
CA LEU A 5 12.34 -8.81 -12.85
C LEU A 5 11.47 -8.84 -14.10
N GLN A 6 10.48 -7.97 -14.17
CA GLN A 6 9.64 -7.78 -15.36
C GLN A 6 9.70 -6.33 -15.82
N LYS A 7 9.63 -6.11 -17.13
CA LYS A 7 9.56 -4.76 -17.72
C LYS A 7 8.28 -4.07 -17.28
N LYS A 8 8.40 -2.88 -16.70
CA LYS A 8 7.23 -2.05 -16.36
C LYS A 8 6.72 -1.30 -17.59
N ILE A 9 5.51 -1.61 -18.01
CA ILE A 9 4.80 -0.85 -19.04
C ILE A 9 4.19 0.40 -18.39
N ARG A 10 4.39 1.57 -19.00
CA ARG A 10 3.88 2.85 -18.48
C ARG A 10 2.63 3.26 -19.24
N GLY A 11 1.51 3.37 -18.54
CA GLY A 11 0.23 3.79 -19.09
C GLY A 11 0.08 5.31 -19.25
N SER A 12 0.96 6.12 -18.65
CA SER A 12 0.91 7.61 -18.70
C SER A 12 -0.46 8.21 -18.40
N GLY A 13 -1.32 7.48 -17.67
CA GLY A 13 -2.66 7.91 -17.29
C GLY A 13 -3.66 7.97 -18.45
N ARG A 14 -3.38 7.30 -19.58
CA ARG A 14 -4.29 7.22 -20.75
C ARG A 14 -5.05 5.90 -20.76
N ASN A 15 -6.29 5.94 -21.28
CA ASN A 15 -7.09 4.76 -21.56
C ASN A 15 -6.76 4.18 -22.97
N SER A 16 -7.48 3.15 -23.38
CA SER A 16 -7.34 2.50 -24.70
C SER A 16 -7.59 3.45 -25.89
N SER A 17 -8.43 4.49 -25.72
CA SER A 17 -8.69 5.52 -26.72
C SER A 17 -7.69 6.70 -26.68
N GLY A 18 -6.62 6.62 -25.90
CA GLY A 18 -5.60 7.65 -25.78
C GLY A 18 -6.00 8.86 -24.94
N ARG A 19 -7.20 8.89 -24.37
CA ARG A 19 -7.67 9.99 -23.51
C ARG A 19 -7.08 9.90 -22.10
N ILE A 20 -6.78 11.06 -21.50
CA ILE A 20 -6.28 11.14 -20.12
C ILE A 20 -7.42 10.83 -19.16
N THR A 21 -7.33 9.70 -18.46
CA THR A 21 -8.26 9.28 -17.40
C THR A 21 -7.70 9.49 -16.01
N VAL A 22 -6.36 9.47 -15.87
CA VAL A 22 -5.65 9.79 -14.62
C VAL A 22 -4.65 10.89 -14.92
N ARG A 23 -4.92 12.09 -14.37
CA ARG A 23 -4.08 13.27 -14.60
C ARG A 23 -2.74 13.16 -13.87
N HIS A 24 -1.79 14.00 -14.25
CA HIS A 24 -0.49 14.20 -13.62
C HIS A 24 0.40 12.95 -13.61
N GLN A 25 0.24 12.06 -14.59
CA GLN A 25 1.10 10.89 -14.77
C GLN A 25 1.81 10.95 -16.14
N GLY A 26 3.03 10.45 -16.16
CA GLY A 26 3.81 10.31 -17.40
C GLY A 26 5.28 10.66 -17.24
N GLY A 27 6.09 10.20 -18.18
CA GLY A 27 7.55 10.32 -18.13
C GLY A 27 8.17 9.48 -17.01
N GLY A 28 9.23 10.00 -16.41
CA GLY A 28 9.95 9.36 -15.32
C GLY A 28 11.03 8.36 -15.80
N HIS A 29 11.83 7.84 -14.86
CA HIS A 29 12.91 6.91 -15.14
C HIS A 29 12.37 5.52 -15.48
N LYS A 30 13.04 4.79 -16.41
CA LYS A 30 12.73 3.38 -16.73
C LYS A 30 12.86 2.52 -15.47
N GLN A 31 11.87 1.66 -15.24
CA GLN A 31 11.80 0.81 -14.04
C GLN A 31 11.41 -0.61 -14.43
N PHE A 32 11.88 -1.58 -13.62
CA PHE A 32 11.44 -2.97 -13.66
C PHE A 32 10.55 -3.26 -12.45
N ILE A 33 9.55 -4.09 -12.64
CA ILE A 33 8.71 -4.62 -11.57
C ILE A 33 9.43 -5.82 -10.96
N ARG A 34 9.54 -5.87 -9.62
CA ARG A 34 9.95 -7.05 -8.88
C ARG A 34 8.72 -7.89 -8.60
N LEU A 35 8.79 -9.17 -8.91
CA LEU A 35 7.73 -10.13 -8.58
C LEU A 35 7.78 -10.42 -7.09
N ILE A 36 6.81 -9.89 -6.35
CA ILE A 36 6.71 -10.08 -4.90
C ILE A 36 5.74 -11.22 -4.61
N ASP A 37 6.15 -12.14 -3.76
CA ASP A 37 5.28 -13.19 -3.24
C ASP A 37 4.37 -12.63 -2.15
N PHE A 38 3.16 -12.23 -2.56
CA PHE A 38 2.12 -11.78 -1.65
C PHE A 38 1.29 -12.93 -1.05
N LYS A 39 1.43 -14.14 -1.60
CA LYS A 39 0.63 -15.29 -1.15
C LYS A 39 1.30 -16.07 -0.03
N ARG A 40 2.65 -16.12 -0.05
CA ARG A 40 3.42 -16.88 0.94
C ARG A 40 2.88 -18.31 1.08
N ASN A 41 2.66 -18.98 -0.06
CA ASN A 41 2.00 -20.29 -0.14
C ASN A 41 2.95 -21.49 0.01
N LYS A 42 4.24 -21.28 0.27
CA LYS A 42 5.19 -22.34 0.64
C LYS A 42 5.15 -22.56 2.14
N ASP A 43 4.17 -23.34 2.56
CA ASP A 43 3.98 -23.65 3.98
C ASP A 43 4.94 -24.74 4.42
N GLY A 44 5.53 -24.61 5.63
CA GLY A 44 6.43 -25.60 6.22
C GLY A 44 7.85 -25.62 5.66
N ILE A 45 8.16 -24.88 4.59
CA ILE A 45 9.50 -24.85 3.99
C ILE A 45 10.25 -23.61 4.52
N PRO A 46 11.38 -23.77 5.24
CA PRO A 46 12.16 -22.65 5.71
C PRO A 46 12.83 -21.92 4.55
N ALA A 47 12.92 -20.60 4.70
CA ALA A 47 13.57 -19.72 3.74
C ALA A 47 14.56 -18.79 4.44
N LYS A 48 15.77 -18.65 3.91
CA LYS A 48 16.80 -17.75 4.41
C LYS A 48 16.79 -16.44 3.64
N VAL A 49 16.95 -15.34 4.34
CA VAL A 49 17.10 -14.01 3.72
C VAL A 49 18.50 -13.90 3.12
N GLU A 50 18.59 -13.81 1.77
CA GLU A 50 19.85 -13.64 1.05
C GLU A 50 20.26 -12.17 0.98
N THR A 51 19.33 -11.28 0.58
CA THR A 51 19.60 -9.84 0.40
C THR A 51 18.39 -8.99 0.79
N ILE A 52 18.65 -7.73 1.15
CA ILE A 52 17.62 -6.70 1.32
C ILE A 52 17.88 -5.65 0.24
N GLU A 53 16.88 -5.40 -0.63
CA GLU A 53 17.04 -4.59 -1.83
C GLU A 53 16.07 -3.41 -1.86
N TYR A 54 16.48 -2.36 -2.58
CA TYR A 54 15.62 -1.23 -2.93
C TYR A 54 14.69 -1.59 -4.09
N ASP A 55 13.40 -1.25 -3.98
CA ASP A 55 12.44 -1.36 -5.09
C ASP A 55 11.90 0.04 -5.47
N PRO A 56 12.12 0.52 -6.70
CA PRO A 56 11.63 1.83 -7.14
C PRO A 56 10.10 1.90 -7.29
N ASN A 57 9.38 0.78 -7.21
CA ASN A 57 7.93 0.71 -7.39
C ASN A 57 7.15 0.85 -6.08
N ARG A 58 7.83 0.81 -4.94
CA ARG A 58 7.21 0.90 -3.61
C ARG A 58 8.06 1.72 -2.64
N SER A 59 7.47 2.10 -1.53
CA SER A 59 8.15 2.83 -0.47
C SER A 59 8.95 1.93 0.48
N SER A 60 8.56 0.65 0.62
CA SER A 60 9.26 -0.34 1.44
C SER A 60 10.44 -0.96 0.71
N HIS A 61 11.47 -1.41 1.45
CA HIS A 61 12.46 -2.35 0.94
C HIS A 61 11.83 -3.72 0.73
N ILE A 62 12.49 -4.55 -0.06
CA ILE A 62 12.16 -5.95 -0.33
C ILE A 62 13.30 -6.85 0.12
N ALA A 63 12.98 -8.05 0.55
CA ALA A 63 13.96 -9.07 0.91
C ALA A 63 13.88 -10.23 -0.10
N LEU A 64 15.02 -10.67 -0.60
CA LEU A 64 15.14 -11.88 -1.41
C LEU A 64 15.28 -13.07 -0.45
N LEU A 65 14.36 -14.00 -0.55
CA LEU A 65 14.39 -15.27 0.17
C LEU A 65 14.89 -16.38 -0.71
N CYS A 66 15.76 -17.23 -0.18
CA CYS A 66 16.11 -18.52 -0.73
C CYS A 66 15.48 -19.62 0.13
N TYR A 67 14.58 -20.38 -0.45
CA TYR A 67 13.94 -21.52 0.21
C TYR A 67 14.88 -22.73 0.22
N ALA A 68 14.65 -23.67 1.15
CA ALA A 68 15.45 -24.88 1.25
C ALA A 68 15.44 -25.75 -0.05
N ASP A 69 14.38 -25.61 -0.87
CA ASP A 69 14.28 -26.25 -2.19
C ASP A 69 14.99 -25.49 -3.34
N GLY A 70 15.72 -24.42 -3.02
CA GLY A 70 16.46 -23.60 -3.99
C GLY A 70 15.63 -22.53 -4.71
N GLU A 71 14.30 -22.50 -4.56
CA GLU A 71 13.47 -21.43 -5.15
C GLU A 71 13.70 -20.09 -4.46
N ARG A 72 13.78 -19.03 -5.25
CA ARG A 72 13.92 -17.67 -4.74
C ARG A 72 12.65 -16.86 -4.93
N LYS A 73 12.25 -16.10 -3.91
CA LYS A 73 11.10 -15.19 -3.96
C LYS A 73 11.39 -13.89 -3.24
N TYR A 74 10.87 -12.78 -3.77
CA TYR A 74 10.86 -11.51 -3.05
C TYR A 74 9.68 -11.41 -2.09
N ILE A 75 9.93 -10.85 -0.92
CA ILE A 75 8.89 -10.42 0.03
C ILE A 75 9.07 -8.95 0.38
N ILE A 76 8.06 -8.33 0.99
CA ILE A 76 8.21 -7.02 1.62
C ILE A 76 9.04 -7.21 2.89
N ALA A 77 10.12 -6.44 3.02
CA ALA A 77 11.02 -6.53 4.18
C ALA A 77 10.33 -5.96 5.42
N PRO A 78 10.13 -6.76 6.47
CA PRO A 78 9.68 -6.26 7.77
C PRO A 78 10.78 -5.46 8.47
N LYS A 79 10.39 -4.63 9.44
CA LYS A 79 11.33 -3.92 10.31
C LYS A 79 12.07 -4.93 11.19
N GLY A 80 13.40 -4.78 11.27
CA GLY A 80 14.25 -5.61 12.13
C GLY A 80 14.66 -6.94 11.50
N ILE A 81 14.38 -7.18 10.22
CA ILE A 81 14.91 -8.33 9.50
C ILE A 81 16.35 -8.08 9.06
N SER A 82 17.19 -9.10 9.13
CA SER A 82 18.58 -9.08 8.71
C SER A 82 18.89 -10.15 7.67
N VAL A 83 19.95 -9.93 6.90
CA VAL A 83 20.49 -10.98 6.01
C VAL A 83 20.94 -12.18 6.85
N GLY A 84 20.54 -13.36 6.44
CA GLY A 84 20.81 -14.61 7.19
C GLY A 84 19.66 -15.09 8.06
N ASP A 85 18.65 -14.25 8.33
CA ASP A 85 17.46 -14.65 9.10
C ASP A 85 16.68 -15.75 8.40
N GLU A 86 16.17 -16.70 9.18
CA GLU A 86 15.27 -17.75 8.69
C GLU A 86 13.81 -17.37 8.93
N LEU A 87 13.01 -17.54 7.89
CA LEU A 87 11.57 -17.25 7.87
C LEU A 87 10.78 -18.51 7.49
N LEU A 88 9.62 -18.64 8.11
CA LEU A 88 8.69 -19.73 7.84
C LEU A 88 7.29 -19.19 7.54
N SER A 89 6.55 -19.93 6.73
CA SER A 89 5.14 -19.66 6.44
C SER A 89 4.30 -20.89 6.77
N GLY A 90 3.04 -20.69 7.16
CA GLY A 90 2.12 -21.79 7.41
C GLY A 90 1.51 -21.77 8.80
N ASN A 91 0.71 -22.80 9.09
CA ASN A 91 -0.02 -22.90 10.36
C ASN A 91 0.91 -23.11 11.58
N GLU A 92 2.01 -23.82 11.39
CA GLU A 92 2.97 -24.21 12.43
C GLU A 92 4.17 -23.26 12.54
N ALA A 93 4.18 -22.19 11.75
CA ALA A 93 5.25 -21.22 11.82
C ALA A 93 5.33 -20.57 13.20
N PRO A 94 6.52 -20.43 13.81
CA PRO A 94 6.67 -19.78 15.13
C PRO A 94 6.30 -18.29 15.03
N PHE A 95 5.86 -17.73 16.17
CA PHE A 95 5.56 -16.30 16.29
C PHE A 95 6.86 -15.48 16.30
N LYS A 96 7.43 -15.26 15.09
CA LYS A 96 8.66 -14.50 14.86
C LYS A 96 8.42 -13.45 13.78
N ILE A 97 9.08 -12.29 13.86
CA ILE A 97 9.00 -11.20 12.87
C ILE A 97 9.34 -11.76 11.48
N GLY A 98 8.50 -11.45 10.49
CA GLY A 98 8.67 -11.88 9.10
C GLY A 98 8.01 -13.22 8.76
N ASN A 99 7.61 -14.01 9.75
CA ASN A 99 6.84 -15.24 9.52
C ASN A 99 5.40 -14.91 9.12
N SER A 100 4.83 -15.76 8.27
CA SER A 100 3.48 -15.60 7.74
C SER A 100 2.56 -16.70 8.25
N LEU A 101 1.53 -16.30 9.00
CA LEU A 101 0.57 -17.21 9.62
C LEU A 101 -0.87 -16.78 9.30
N PRO A 102 -1.84 -17.73 9.36
CA PRO A 102 -3.25 -17.37 9.40
C PRO A 102 -3.58 -16.59 10.69
N LEU A 103 -4.50 -15.64 10.61
CA LEU A 103 -4.90 -14.78 11.73
C LEU A 103 -5.39 -15.58 12.95
N LYS A 104 -5.93 -16.81 12.74
CA LYS A 104 -6.35 -17.70 13.84
C LYS A 104 -5.19 -18.11 14.76
N ASN A 105 -3.96 -18.19 14.24
CA ASN A 105 -2.78 -18.64 14.98
C ASN A 105 -1.94 -17.46 15.55
N ILE A 106 -2.31 -16.21 15.25
CA ILE A 106 -1.59 -15.03 15.73
C ILE A 106 -2.22 -14.56 17.04
N PRO A 107 -1.46 -14.32 18.12
CA PRO A 107 -1.99 -13.80 19.38
C PRO A 107 -2.72 -12.46 19.20
N VAL A 108 -3.82 -12.26 19.96
CA VAL A 108 -4.54 -10.98 20.00
C VAL A 108 -3.61 -9.90 20.59
N GLY A 109 -3.74 -8.67 20.10
CA GLY A 109 -2.85 -7.56 20.47
C GLY A 109 -1.63 -7.43 19.57
N SER A 110 -1.30 -8.46 18.78
CA SER A 110 -0.11 -8.47 17.92
C SER A 110 -0.20 -7.46 16.79
N THR A 111 0.99 -6.98 16.39
CA THR A 111 1.16 -6.12 15.23
C THR A 111 1.52 -6.96 14.01
N VAL A 112 0.80 -6.76 12.91
CA VAL A 112 0.95 -7.52 11.67
C VAL A 112 0.93 -6.60 10.44
N HIS A 113 1.44 -7.09 9.33
CA HIS A 113 1.43 -6.42 8.03
C HIS A 113 1.17 -7.41 6.90
N CYS A 114 1.09 -6.95 5.66
CA CYS A 114 0.85 -7.80 4.48
C CYS A 114 -0.33 -8.77 4.69
N ILE A 115 -1.50 -8.22 5.04
CA ILE A 115 -2.67 -9.03 5.39
C ILE A 115 -3.53 -9.27 4.15
N GLU A 116 -4.04 -10.49 4.02
CA GLU A 116 -5.06 -10.85 3.04
C GLU A 116 -6.43 -10.30 3.44
N LEU A 117 -7.27 -10.02 2.44
CA LEU A 117 -8.71 -9.69 2.64
C LEU A 117 -9.63 -10.88 2.38
N LYS A 118 -9.14 -11.86 1.64
CA LYS A 118 -9.78 -13.15 1.38
C LYS A 118 -8.70 -14.24 1.44
N PRO A 119 -8.98 -15.40 2.02
CA PRO A 119 -8.02 -16.49 2.10
C PRO A 119 -7.44 -16.83 0.72
N GLY A 120 -6.13 -17.01 0.62
CA GLY A 120 -5.41 -17.42 -0.59
C GLY A 120 -5.30 -16.36 -1.70
N LYS A 121 -5.88 -15.16 -1.52
CA LYS A 121 -5.79 -14.09 -2.52
C LYS A 121 -4.44 -13.37 -2.53
N GLY A 122 -3.68 -13.49 -1.46
CA GLY A 122 -2.45 -12.76 -1.23
C GLY A 122 -2.65 -11.43 -0.53
N ALA A 123 -1.58 -10.90 0.03
CA ALA A 123 -1.59 -9.69 0.85
C ALA A 123 -2.09 -8.46 0.08
N GLN A 124 -3.02 -7.72 0.67
CA GLN A 124 -3.65 -6.55 0.06
C GLN A 124 -3.51 -5.26 0.89
N ILE A 125 -3.41 -5.37 2.21
CA ILE A 125 -3.33 -4.22 3.12
C ILE A 125 -2.03 -4.24 3.92
N ALA A 126 -1.61 -3.07 4.43
CA ALA A 126 -0.35 -2.84 5.15
C ALA A 126 0.89 -3.31 4.40
N ARG A 127 1.11 -2.78 3.17
CA ARG A 127 2.26 -3.12 2.32
C ARG A 127 3.26 -1.97 2.12
N SER A 128 2.88 -0.75 2.50
CA SER A 128 3.74 0.43 2.36
C SER A 128 4.69 0.57 3.53
N ALA A 129 5.79 1.30 3.34
CA ALA A 129 6.79 1.57 4.38
C ALA A 129 6.16 2.06 5.69
N GLY A 130 6.61 1.52 6.81
CA GLY A 130 6.17 1.87 8.16
C GLY A 130 4.70 1.56 8.45
N THR A 131 4.00 0.79 7.61
CA THR A 131 2.61 0.42 7.89
C THR A 131 2.52 -0.82 8.75
N SER A 132 1.54 -0.81 9.63
CA SER A 132 1.20 -1.92 10.50
C SER A 132 -0.29 -1.90 10.82
N ILE A 133 -0.81 -3.03 11.26
CA ILE A 133 -2.20 -3.25 11.64
C ILE A 133 -2.18 -4.04 12.94
N GLN A 134 -3.04 -3.68 13.88
CA GLN A 134 -3.19 -4.40 15.14
C GLN A 134 -4.35 -5.38 15.06
N LEU A 135 -4.13 -6.62 15.49
CA LEU A 135 -5.16 -7.61 15.70
C LEU A 135 -5.83 -7.35 17.05
N LEU A 136 -7.08 -6.88 17.04
CA LEU A 136 -7.79 -6.49 18.28
C LEU A 136 -8.49 -7.66 18.96
N ALA A 137 -9.21 -8.49 18.18
CA ALA A 137 -10.00 -9.60 18.69
C ALA A 137 -10.21 -10.65 17.60
N ARG A 138 -10.66 -11.83 18.01
CA ARG A 138 -11.15 -12.90 17.14
C ARG A 138 -12.52 -13.34 17.65
N GLU A 139 -13.50 -13.32 16.77
CA GLU A 139 -14.88 -13.70 17.09
C GLU A 139 -15.41 -14.63 16.00
N GLY A 140 -15.60 -15.89 16.34
CA GLY A 140 -16.02 -16.93 15.40
C GLY A 140 -15.08 -17.02 14.19
N ILE A 141 -15.62 -16.86 12.99
CA ILE A 141 -14.88 -16.93 11.72
C ILE A 141 -14.19 -15.63 11.30
N TYR A 142 -14.27 -14.57 12.12
CA TYR A 142 -13.72 -13.26 11.80
C TYR A 142 -12.71 -12.78 12.84
N ALA A 143 -11.65 -12.16 12.35
CA ALA A 143 -10.69 -11.37 13.11
C ALA A 143 -10.97 -9.88 12.95
N GLN A 144 -10.89 -9.12 14.03
CA GLN A 144 -11.06 -7.67 14.05
C GLN A 144 -9.68 -7.00 13.95
N LEU A 145 -9.50 -6.18 12.92
CA LEU A 145 -8.25 -5.52 12.60
C LEU A 145 -8.39 -4.01 12.69
N ARG A 146 -7.54 -3.36 13.48
CA ARG A 146 -7.42 -1.90 13.55
C ARG A 146 -6.41 -1.43 12.52
N LEU A 147 -6.90 -0.78 11.46
CA LEU A 147 -6.08 -0.22 10.40
C LEU A 147 -5.35 1.05 10.87
N ARG A 148 -4.27 1.42 10.17
CA ARG A 148 -3.53 2.67 10.45
C ARG A 148 -4.42 3.93 10.42
N SER A 149 -5.50 3.92 9.65
CA SER A 149 -6.48 5.01 9.60
C SER A 149 -7.36 5.12 10.85
N GLY A 150 -7.33 4.13 11.77
CA GLY A 150 -8.23 3.98 12.90
C GLY A 150 -9.53 3.25 12.58
N GLU A 151 -9.79 2.88 11.31
CA GLU A 151 -10.92 2.03 10.93
C GLU A 151 -10.73 0.63 11.52
N VAL A 152 -11.78 0.08 12.14
CA VAL A 152 -11.82 -1.33 12.58
C VAL A 152 -12.61 -2.14 11.57
N ARG A 153 -11.98 -3.21 11.09
CA ARG A 153 -12.51 -4.06 10.01
C ARG A 153 -12.46 -5.54 10.36
N LYS A 154 -13.50 -6.27 9.93
CA LYS A 154 -13.54 -7.74 9.97
C LYS A 154 -12.80 -8.33 8.78
N VAL A 155 -12.03 -9.40 9.04
CA VAL A 155 -11.36 -10.21 8.01
C VAL A 155 -11.47 -11.67 8.44
N HIS A 156 -11.58 -12.60 7.51
CA HIS A 156 -11.69 -14.03 7.82
C HIS A 156 -10.44 -14.53 8.56
N VAL A 157 -10.60 -15.38 9.55
CA VAL A 157 -9.49 -15.86 10.41
C VAL A 157 -8.45 -16.72 9.67
N ASP A 158 -8.81 -17.33 8.55
CA ASP A 158 -7.88 -18.07 7.69
C ASP A 158 -7.04 -17.19 6.75
N CYS A 159 -7.33 -15.87 6.70
CA CYS A 159 -6.47 -14.94 5.97
C CYS A 159 -5.07 -14.90 6.58
N LYS A 160 -4.04 -15.02 5.74
CA LYS A 160 -2.65 -14.93 6.16
C LYS A 160 -2.25 -13.48 6.44
N ALA A 161 -1.39 -13.32 7.42
CA ALA A 161 -0.73 -12.06 7.76
C ALA A 161 0.73 -12.31 8.14
N THR A 162 1.59 -11.33 7.92
CA THR A 162 3.00 -11.40 8.30
C THR A 162 3.20 -10.66 9.64
N ILE A 163 3.94 -11.24 10.55
CA ILE A 163 4.20 -10.70 11.90
C ILE A 163 5.16 -9.50 11.81
N GLY A 164 4.88 -8.45 12.58
CA GLY A 164 5.68 -7.24 12.70
C GLY A 164 5.17 -6.09 11.83
N THR A 165 5.99 -5.07 11.67
CA THR A 165 5.71 -3.85 10.86
C THR A 165 6.53 -3.87 9.59
N VAL A 166 6.09 -3.14 8.56
CA VAL A 166 6.89 -2.95 7.34
C VAL A 166 8.07 -2.03 7.65
N GLY A 167 9.24 -2.37 7.15
CA GLY A 167 10.46 -1.56 7.30
C GLY A 167 10.43 -0.23 6.57
N ASN A 168 11.55 0.54 6.65
CA ASN A 168 11.73 1.86 6.01
C ASN A 168 10.69 2.90 6.44
N GLU A 169 10.36 2.96 7.73
CA GLU A 169 9.33 3.85 8.28
C GLU A 169 9.61 5.34 8.06
N GLU A 170 10.89 5.71 7.96
CA GLU A 170 11.35 7.09 7.72
C GLU A 170 11.18 7.56 6.27
N HIS A 171 10.67 6.69 5.38
CA HIS A 171 10.48 7.05 3.96
C HIS A 171 9.68 8.34 3.75
N SER A 172 8.72 8.63 4.62
CA SER A 172 7.89 9.84 4.56
C SER A 172 8.63 11.13 4.93
N LEU A 173 9.75 11.03 5.66
CA LEU A 173 10.57 12.16 6.08
C LEU A 173 11.48 12.67 4.94
N ARG A 174 11.60 11.91 3.86
CA ARG A 174 12.45 12.24 2.73
C ARG A 174 11.98 13.49 2.01
N SER A 175 12.85 14.49 1.91
CA SER A 175 12.66 15.64 1.02
C SER A 175 13.15 15.31 -0.41
N ILE A 176 12.38 15.72 -1.43
CA ILE A 176 12.74 15.50 -2.84
C ILE A 176 13.71 16.58 -3.34
N GLY A 177 13.71 17.75 -2.71
CA GLY A 177 14.60 18.86 -2.96
C GLY A 177 14.29 19.69 -4.21
N LYS A 178 14.05 19.07 -5.36
CA LYS A 178 13.79 19.76 -6.64
C LYS A 178 12.62 19.17 -7.44
N ALA A 179 11.99 20.02 -8.27
CA ALA A 179 10.86 19.61 -9.13
C ALA A 179 11.24 18.48 -10.12
N GLY A 180 12.48 18.48 -10.62
CA GLY A 180 12.97 17.41 -11.49
C GLY A 180 12.97 16.04 -10.84
N ALA A 181 13.21 15.93 -9.54
CA ALA A 181 13.14 14.66 -8.82
C ALA A 181 11.70 14.09 -8.78
N THR A 182 10.69 14.94 -8.74
CA THR A 182 9.29 14.54 -8.90
C THR A 182 9.01 14.05 -10.32
N ARG A 183 9.58 14.73 -11.33
CA ARG A 183 9.48 14.30 -12.74
C ARG A 183 10.10 12.93 -12.98
N TRP A 184 11.23 12.62 -12.36
CA TRP A 184 11.87 11.30 -12.45
C TRP A 184 10.98 10.16 -11.94
N ARG A 185 10.09 10.47 -11.00
CA ARG A 185 9.10 9.51 -10.47
C ARG A 185 7.90 9.30 -11.39
N GLY A 186 7.80 10.05 -12.50
CA GLY A 186 6.68 9.97 -13.43
C GLY A 186 5.49 10.85 -13.06
N ILE A 187 5.68 11.79 -12.13
CA ILE A 187 4.66 12.75 -11.73
C ILE A 187 4.82 14.00 -12.56
N ARG A 188 3.78 14.39 -13.31
CA ARG A 188 3.72 15.63 -14.08
C ARG A 188 3.33 16.81 -13.19
N PRO A 189 3.66 18.06 -13.59
CA PRO A 189 3.25 19.26 -12.86
C PRO A 189 1.75 19.34 -12.69
N THR A 190 1.33 19.86 -11.54
CA THR A 190 -0.07 20.12 -11.22
C THR A 190 -0.32 21.63 -11.23
N VAL A 191 -1.31 22.07 -12.01
CA VAL A 191 -1.78 23.46 -12.04
C VAL A 191 -2.94 23.57 -11.05
N ARG A 192 -2.94 24.60 -10.23
CA ARG A 192 -4.06 24.89 -9.29
C ARG A 192 -5.28 25.38 -10.05
N GLY A 193 -6.48 24.95 -9.64
CA GLY A 193 -7.73 25.36 -10.29
C GLY A 193 -7.96 26.89 -10.28
N VAL A 194 -7.46 27.59 -9.27
CA VAL A 194 -7.59 29.06 -9.14
C VAL A 194 -6.87 29.83 -10.27
N VAL A 195 -5.84 29.25 -10.89
CA VAL A 195 -5.10 29.90 -11.99
C VAL A 195 -5.55 29.45 -13.36
N MET A 196 -6.64 28.71 -13.44
CA MET A 196 -7.26 28.28 -14.68
C MET A 196 -8.38 29.24 -15.11
N ASN A 197 -8.87 29.08 -16.34
CA ASN A 197 -10.05 29.79 -16.82
C ASN A 197 -11.33 29.16 -16.23
N PRO A 198 -12.47 29.92 -16.20
CA PRO A 198 -13.74 29.41 -15.68
C PRO A 198 -14.22 28.13 -16.36
N VAL A 199 -13.94 27.93 -17.65
CA VAL A 199 -14.29 26.74 -18.42
C VAL A 199 -13.53 25.48 -17.94
N ASP A 200 -12.33 25.65 -17.38
CA ASP A 200 -11.46 24.54 -17.02
C ASP A 200 -11.62 24.08 -15.55
N HIS A 201 -12.05 24.99 -14.69
CA HIS A 201 -12.20 24.69 -13.27
C HIS A 201 -13.22 25.60 -12.60
N PRO A 202 -14.06 25.08 -11.67
CA PRO A 202 -15.02 25.90 -10.88
C PRO A 202 -14.40 27.01 -10.04
N HIS A 203 -13.09 26.99 -9.77
CA HIS A 203 -12.33 28.04 -9.10
C HIS A 203 -11.62 28.98 -10.07
N GLY A 204 -11.79 28.80 -11.37
CA GLY A 204 -11.12 29.59 -12.38
C GLY A 204 -11.76 30.97 -12.58
N GLY A 205 -11.01 31.85 -13.23
CA GLY A 205 -11.42 33.21 -13.55
C GLY A 205 -10.98 34.27 -12.54
N GLY A 206 -11.41 35.51 -12.77
CA GLY A 206 -11.07 36.70 -12.00
C GLY A 206 -9.87 37.45 -12.55
N GLU A 207 -9.62 38.66 -12.04
CA GLU A 207 -8.47 39.48 -12.37
C GLU A 207 -7.36 39.36 -11.32
N GLY A 208 -6.12 39.22 -11.76
CA GLY A 208 -4.95 39.15 -10.90
C GLY A 208 -4.98 37.99 -9.91
N ARG A 209 -4.70 38.24 -8.67
CA ARG A 209 -4.66 37.27 -7.57
C ARG A 209 -6.03 37.10 -6.94
N THR A 210 -6.86 36.24 -7.53
CA THR A 210 -8.20 35.94 -7.01
C THR A 210 -8.21 34.76 -6.04
N SER A 211 -9.19 34.74 -5.13
CA SER A 211 -9.48 33.58 -4.27
C SER A 211 -10.36 32.55 -5.02
N GLY A 212 -10.56 31.36 -4.42
CA GLY A 212 -11.42 30.34 -5.03
C GLY A 212 -12.90 30.69 -5.13
N GLY A 213 -13.38 31.75 -4.45
CA GLY A 213 -14.74 32.30 -4.51
C GLY A 213 -15.85 31.39 -4.00
N ARG A 214 -15.55 30.16 -3.60
CA ARG A 214 -16.51 29.13 -3.14
C ARG A 214 -15.83 28.06 -2.30
N HIS A 215 -16.60 27.14 -1.73
CA HIS A 215 -16.03 25.97 -1.06
C HIS A 215 -15.11 25.18 -1.98
N PRO A 216 -13.99 24.62 -1.46
CA PRO A 216 -13.05 23.83 -2.27
C PRO A 216 -13.74 22.66 -2.95
N VAL A 217 -13.66 22.63 -4.28
CA VAL A 217 -14.22 21.56 -5.11
C VAL A 217 -13.18 21.01 -6.09
N SER A 218 -13.44 19.81 -6.61
CA SER A 218 -12.67 19.20 -7.69
C SER A 218 -13.01 19.87 -9.03
N PRO A 219 -12.26 19.61 -10.12
CA PRO A 219 -12.61 20.10 -11.48
C PRO A 219 -14.02 19.72 -11.93
N TRP A 220 -14.58 18.67 -11.38
CA TRP A 220 -15.93 18.18 -11.67
C TRP A 220 -17.00 18.68 -10.69
N GLY A 221 -16.66 19.63 -9.81
CA GLY A 221 -17.58 20.24 -8.87
C GLY A 221 -17.81 19.44 -7.58
N THR A 222 -17.21 18.26 -7.42
CA THR A 222 -17.36 17.48 -6.18
C THR A 222 -16.61 18.16 -5.02
N PRO A 223 -17.25 18.35 -3.84
CA PRO A 223 -16.61 18.96 -2.68
C PRO A 223 -15.33 18.21 -2.29
N ALA A 224 -14.22 18.95 -2.12
CA ALA A 224 -12.91 18.39 -1.82
C ALA A 224 -12.65 18.17 -0.32
N LYS A 225 -13.42 18.84 0.56
CA LYS A 225 -13.31 18.75 2.01
C LYS A 225 -14.58 18.18 2.62
N GLY A 226 -14.43 17.16 3.48
CA GLY A 226 -15.51 16.59 4.28
C GLY A 226 -16.51 15.70 3.55
N PHE A 227 -16.58 15.76 2.23
CA PHE A 227 -17.52 14.97 1.45
C PHE A 227 -17.13 13.49 1.43
N ARG A 228 -18.10 12.61 1.65
CA ARG A 228 -17.91 11.15 1.62
C ARG A 228 -18.04 10.65 0.19
N THR A 229 -16.90 10.35 -0.45
CA THR A 229 -16.85 9.92 -1.87
C THR A 229 -17.06 8.41 -2.07
N ARG A 230 -16.96 7.59 -1.03
CA ARG A 230 -17.14 6.14 -1.14
C ARG A 230 -18.60 5.77 -1.38
N ASN A 231 -18.91 5.21 -2.56
CA ASN A 231 -20.22 4.71 -2.95
C ASN A 231 -20.33 3.16 -2.93
N ASN A 232 -19.22 2.45 -2.77
CA ASN A 232 -19.21 1.00 -2.78
C ASN A 232 -19.69 0.42 -1.44
N LYS A 233 -20.93 -0.07 -1.42
CA LYS A 233 -21.56 -0.66 -0.23
C LYS A 233 -21.22 -2.16 -0.02
N ARG A 234 -20.64 -2.82 -1.02
CA ARG A 234 -20.40 -4.28 -1.01
C ARG A 234 -19.67 -4.82 0.22
N THR A 235 -18.80 -4.01 0.83
CA THR A 235 -17.97 -4.40 1.97
C THR A 235 -18.26 -3.58 3.24
N ASP A 236 -19.43 -2.95 3.32
CA ASP A 236 -19.79 -2.15 4.50
C ASP A 236 -20.06 -3.03 5.73
N ASN A 237 -20.60 -4.23 5.54
CA ASN A 237 -20.78 -5.25 6.58
C ASN A 237 -19.46 -5.76 7.20
N MET A 238 -18.34 -5.59 6.50
CA MET A 238 -17.01 -5.93 7.03
C MET A 238 -16.38 -4.81 7.86
N ARG A 239 -17.02 -3.66 7.96
CA ARG A 239 -16.52 -2.52 8.72
C ARG A 239 -17.29 -2.38 10.03
N ILE A 240 -16.58 -2.55 11.16
CA ILE A 240 -17.14 -2.41 12.51
C ILE A 240 -17.23 -0.94 12.89
N SER A 241 -16.10 -0.22 12.77
CA SER A 241 -15.99 1.18 13.12
C SER A 241 -15.31 1.97 12.00
N ARG A 242 -15.78 3.18 11.76
CA ARG A 242 -15.13 4.11 10.82
C ARG A 242 -13.90 4.75 11.47
N ARG A 243 -12.99 5.28 10.63
CA ARG A 243 -11.92 6.13 11.14
C ARG A 243 -12.51 7.29 11.96
N PRO A 244 -11.84 7.71 13.05
CA PRO A 244 -12.23 8.91 13.78
C PRO A 244 -12.34 10.11 12.81
N SER A 245 -13.41 10.87 12.90
CA SER A 245 -13.51 12.15 12.21
C SER A 245 -12.98 13.23 13.15
N ASN A 246 -12.03 14.04 12.70
CA ASN A 246 -11.72 15.28 13.40
C ASN A 246 -12.97 16.18 13.31
N LYS A 247 -13.87 16.04 14.27
CA LYS A 247 -14.87 17.07 14.51
C LYS A 247 -14.10 18.29 15.06
N ARG A 248 -13.95 19.32 14.25
CA ARG A 248 -13.71 20.67 14.75
C ARG A 248 -15.00 21.23 15.30
#